data_85697fdae41adbb7c8afae500241127b
#
_entry.id   85697fdae41adbb7c8afae500241127b
#
_cell.length_a   1.000
_cell.length_b   1.000
_cell.length_c   1.000
_cell.angle_alpha   90.00
_cell.angle_beta   90.00
_cell.angle_gamma   90.00
#
_symmetry.space_group_name_H-M   'P 1'
#
loop_
_entity.id
_entity.type
_entity.pdbx_description
1 polymer ?
#
loop_
_entity_poly.entity_id
_entity_poly.type
_entity_poly.pdbx_seq_one_letter_code
_entity_poly.pdbx_strand_id
1 'polypeptide(L)'
;GQPTLEPMSDANADRSLIASVRRVFADLKDGFSYTWRRANLRNVVLGDTLVCFVAVAPMNLTLLLMTREYEGIDLNLGFINLTTASDKLAANELGWSIGMLLGGALMSTIGAKLIRNNMRVVAFGITLVGVSVVGLGVVHNLLAYLLIDVVNGLASAICMGPMRTIIQTEADEKMVGRVFGLDTTMSTLSMPLGMLIFAPLADVIPISLVFIIGGVLTLPIG
;
A
#
# COMPACT_ATOMS: atom_id res chain seq x y z
N GLY A 1 44.63 19.86 19.92
CA GLY A 1 44.30 20.30 18.59
C GLY A 1 43.01 19.66 18.17
N GLN A 2 41.92 20.40 18.06
CA GLN A 2 40.68 19.93 17.45
C GLN A 2 40.90 19.84 15.93
N PRO A 3 40.43 18.79 15.23
CA PRO A 3 40.47 18.76 13.78
C PRO A 3 39.50 19.82 13.24
N THR A 4 40.02 20.83 12.57
CA THR A 4 39.25 21.79 11.80
C THR A 4 38.64 21.06 10.61
N LEU A 5 37.31 20.91 10.61
CA LEU A 5 36.54 20.48 9.43
C LEU A 5 36.66 21.59 8.39
N GLU A 6 37.49 21.39 7.37
CA GLU A 6 37.51 22.28 6.20
C GLU A 6 36.13 22.23 5.52
N PRO A 7 35.54 23.37 5.15
CA PRO A 7 34.32 23.41 4.40
C PRO A 7 34.57 22.77 3.03
N MET A 8 33.86 21.66 2.72
CA MET A 8 33.88 21.06 1.40
C MET A 8 33.47 22.12 0.37
N SER A 9 34.30 22.36 -0.64
CA SER A 9 33.96 23.32 -1.70
C SER A 9 32.69 22.85 -2.43
N ASP A 10 31.77 23.76 -2.74
CA ASP A 10 30.50 23.53 -3.38
C ASP A 10 30.63 22.67 -4.66
N ALA A 11 31.71 22.84 -5.41
CA ALA A 11 32.01 22.04 -6.60
C ALA A 11 32.29 20.54 -6.32
N ASN A 12 32.79 20.20 -5.12
CA ASN A 12 33.01 18.81 -4.72
C ASN A 12 31.70 18.18 -4.18
N ALA A 13 30.86 18.99 -3.53
CA ALA A 13 29.52 18.58 -3.09
C ALA A 13 28.63 18.25 -4.31
N ASP A 14 28.62 19.10 -5.33
CA ASP A 14 27.84 18.87 -6.57
C ASP A 14 28.29 17.63 -7.33
N ARG A 15 29.61 17.40 -7.45
CA ARG A 15 30.14 16.18 -8.09
C ARG A 15 29.78 14.92 -7.30
N SER A 16 29.77 14.99 -5.98
CA SER A 16 29.38 13.88 -5.11
C SER A 16 27.89 13.56 -5.23
N LEU A 17 27.05 14.60 -5.33
CA LEU A 17 25.60 14.46 -5.54
C LEU A 17 25.27 13.82 -6.90
N ILE A 18 25.88 14.32 -7.97
CA ILE A 18 25.69 13.76 -9.33
C ILE A 18 26.14 12.30 -9.38
N ALA A 19 27.26 11.96 -8.76
CA ALA A 19 27.76 10.59 -8.69
C ALA A 19 26.81 9.69 -7.88
N SER A 20 26.24 10.21 -6.78
CA SER A 20 25.27 9.48 -5.95
C SER A 20 23.95 9.22 -6.71
N VAL A 21 23.43 10.24 -7.36
CA VAL A 21 22.22 10.13 -8.22
C VAL A 21 22.44 9.11 -9.34
N ARG A 22 23.60 9.17 -10.02
CA ARG A 22 23.93 8.22 -11.08
C ARG A 22 24.02 6.78 -10.56
N ARG A 23 24.54 6.56 -9.34
CA ARG A 23 24.56 5.24 -8.70
C ARG A 23 23.15 4.74 -8.41
N VAL A 24 22.27 5.57 -7.85
CA VAL A 24 20.87 5.21 -7.60
C VAL A 24 20.18 4.77 -8.89
N PHE A 25 20.33 5.53 -9.98
CA PHE A 25 19.76 5.15 -11.28
C PHE A 25 20.35 3.85 -11.84
N ALA A 26 21.65 3.62 -11.66
CA ALA A 26 22.29 2.37 -12.06
C ALA A 26 21.76 1.18 -11.25
N ASP A 27 21.65 1.34 -9.92
CA ASP A 27 21.12 0.30 -9.03
C ASP A 27 19.65 -0.01 -9.32
N LEU A 28 18.82 1.00 -9.61
CA LEU A 28 17.43 0.82 -10.04
C LEU A 28 17.34 0.08 -11.38
N LYS A 29 18.18 0.44 -12.36
CA LYS A 29 18.24 -0.23 -13.67
C LYS A 29 18.66 -1.70 -13.53
N ASP A 30 19.66 -1.97 -12.71
CA ASP A 30 20.13 -3.33 -12.45
C ASP A 30 19.05 -4.14 -11.73
N GLY A 31 18.42 -3.55 -10.69
CA GLY A 31 17.29 -4.13 -9.97
C GLY A 31 16.12 -4.46 -10.91
N PHE A 32 15.76 -3.52 -11.80
CA PHE A 32 14.70 -3.70 -12.79
C PHE A 32 15.03 -4.86 -13.75
N SER A 33 16.23 -4.86 -14.36
CA SER A 33 16.65 -5.91 -15.31
C SER A 33 16.66 -7.29 -14.64
N TYR A 34 17.13 -7.36 -13.40
CA TYR A 34 17.17 -8.58 -12.60
C TYR A 34 15.76 -9.09 -12.27
N THR A 35 14.90 -8.22 -11.75
CA THR A 35 13.51 -8.53 -11.38
C THR A 35 12.71 -8.99 -12.59
N TRP A 36 12.88 -8.34 -13.75
CA TRP A 36 12.12 -8.66 -14.96
C TRP A 36 12.41 -10.05 -15.53
N ARG A 37 13.60 -10.58 -15.28
CA ARG A 37 14.01 -11.94 -15.70
C ARG A 37 13.45 -13.05 -14.81
N ARG A 38 12.96 -12.73 -13.62
CA ARG A 38 12.45 -13.70 -12.64
C ARG A 38 10.95 -13.47 -12.44
N ALA A 39 10.13 -14.41 -12.94
CA ALA A 39 8.67 -14.26 -12.98
C ALA A 39 8.07 -13.98 -11.59
N ASN A 40 8.51 -14.69 -10.55
CA ASN A 40 7.98 -14.52 -9.19
C ASN A 40 8.28 -13.12 -8.63
N LEU A 41 9.53 -12.65 -8.75
CA LEU A 41 9.93 -11.31 -8.29
C LEU A 41 9.18 -10.22 -9.06
N ARG A 42 9.06 -10.37 -10.38
CA ARG A 42 8.30 -9.44 -11.21
C ARG A 42 6.85 -9.37 -10.78
N ASN A 43 6.20 -10.52 -10.58
CA ASN A 43 4.79 -10.56 -10.20
C ASN A 43 4.56 -9.95 -8.81
N VAL A 44 5.48 -10.16 -7.86
CA VAL A 44 5.42 -9.53 -6.53
C VAL A 44 5.56 -8.02 -6.63
N VAL A 45 6.59 -7.51 -7.32
CA VAL A 45 6.82 -6.06 -7.45
C VAL A 45 5.69 -5.38 -8.21
N LEU A 46 5.19 -5.99 -9.29
CA LEU A 46 4.02 -5.46 -10.02
C LEU A 46 2.75 -5.51 -9.18
N GLY A 47 2.56 -6.60 -8.41
CA GLY A 47 1.43 -6.76 -7.52
C GLY A 47 1.42 -5.69 -6.42
N ASP A 48 2.57 -5.46 -5.76
CA ASP A 48 2.72 -4.42 -4.74
C ASP A 48 2.49 -3.02 -5.31
N THR A 49 3.11 -2.73 -6.45
CA THR A 49 2.95 -1.48 -7.19
C THR A 49 1.47 -1.18 -7.48
N LEU A 50 0.71 -2.19 -7.93
CA LEU A 50 -0.69 -1.99 -8.26
C LEU A 50 -1.58 -1.93 -7.03
N VAL A 51 -1.32 -2.73 -5.99
CA VAL A 51 -2.00 -2.60 -4.70
C VAL A 51 -1.80 -1.19 -4.15
N CYS A 52 -0.58 -0.66 -4.16
CA CYS A 52 -0.30 0.72 -3.74
C CYS A 52 -1.02 1.76 -4.61
N PHE A 53 -1.10 1.54 -5.92
CA PHE A 53 -1.82 2.42 -6.85
C PHE A 53 -3.31 2.48 -6.52
N VAL A 54 -3.94 1.34 -6.27
CA VAL A 54 -5.37 1.25 -5.95
C VAL A 54 -5.65 1.72 -4.52
N ALA A 55 -4.75 1.44 -3.58
CA ALA A 55 -4.87 1.87 -2.18
C ALA A 55 -4.93 3.40 -2.01
N VAL A 56 -4.55 4.17 -3.03
CA VAL A 56 -4.68 5.64 -3.03
C VAL A 56 -6.11 6.09 -2.77
N ALA A 57 -7.11 5.42 -3.36
CA ALA A 57 -8.52 5.76 -3.16
C ALA A 57 -8.93 5.59 -1.68
N PRO A 58 -8.83 4.42 -1.04
CA PRO A 58 -9.17 4.28 0.37
C PRO A 58 -8.26 5.07 1.33
N MET A 59 -7.00 5.35 0.98
CA MET A 59 -6.12 6.12 1.86
C MET A 59 -6.34 7.63 1.81
N ASN A 60 -6.62 8.18 0.64
CA ASN A 60 -6.65 9.63 0.46
C ASN A 60 -8.06 10.21 0.20
N LEU A 61 -8.99 9.41 -0.32
CA LEU A 61 -10.35 9.87 -0.61
C LEU A 61 -11.34 9.52 0.51
N THR A 62 -10.94 8.77 1.54
CA THR A 62 -11.84 8.41 2.65
C THR A 62 -12.38 9.63 3.37
N LEU A 63 -11.57 10.67 3.62
CA LEU A 63 -12.10 11.91 4.23
C LEU A 63 -13.18 12.53 3.37
N LEU A 64 -12.97 12.56 2.05
CA LEU A 64 -13.93 13.11 1.10
C LEU A 64 -15.20 12.24 1.03
N LEU A 65 -15.06 10.92 1.11
CA LEU A 65 -16.18 9.98 1.23
C LEU A 65 -16.99 10.26 2.51
N MET A 66 -16.33 10.43 3.66
CA MET A 66 -17.00 10.72 4.93
C MET A 66 -17.70 12.07 4.94
N THR A 67 -17.18 13.06 4.21
CA THR A 67 -17.80 14.40 4.12
C THR A 67 -18.92 14.48 3.10
N ARG A 68 -18.87 13.72 1.99
CA ARG A 68 -19.86 13.83 0.89
C ARG A 68 -20.95 12.75 0.95
N GLU A 69 -20.60 11.52 1.27
CA GLU A 69 -21.52 10.38 1.17
C GLU A 69 -22.02 9.89 2.54
N TYR A 70 -21.27 10.16 3.62
CA TYR A 70 -21.65 9.82 5.00
C TYR A 70 -22.03 11.05 5.83
N GLU A 71 -22.30 12.21 5.19
CA GLU A 71 -22.80 13.39 5.88
C GLU A 71 -24.16 13.09 6.53
N GLY A 72 -24.34 13.47 7.79
CA GLY A 72 -25.59 13.22 8.53
C GLY A 72 -25.83 11.76 8.96
N ILE A 73 -24.92 10.83 8.65
CA ILE A 73 -25.00 9.46 9.13
C ILE A 73 -24.20 9.36 10.43
N ASP A 74 -24.87 9.57 11.56
CA ASP A 74 -24.22 9.51 12.88
C ASP A 74 -24.27 8.09 13.44
N LEU A 75 -23.14 7.65 14.02
CA LEU A 75 -23.02 6.38 14.71
C LEU A 75 -22.76 6.61 16.20
N ASN A 76 -23.71 6.18 17.03
CA ASN A 76 -23.60 6.26 18.47
C ASN A 76 -23.51 4.86 19.05
N LEU A 77 -22.35 4.52 19.61
CA LEU A 77 -22.07 3.24 20.27
C LEU A 77 -22.07 3.36 21.79
N GLY A 78 -22.71 4.40 22.34
CA GLY A 78 -22.81 4.66 23.76
C GLY A 78 -21.57 5.37 24.36
N PHE A 79 -20.40 4.86 24.14
CA PHE A 79 -19.12 5.45 24.60
C PHE A 79 -18.34 6.15 23.48
N ILE A 80 -18.71 5.94 22.23
CA ILE A 80 -18.12 6.60 21.04
C ILE A 80 -19.26 7.19 20.21
N ASN A 81 -19.16 8.49 19.96
CA ASN A 81 -20.07 9.21 19.06
C ASN A 81 -19.31 9.67 17.84
N LEU A 82 -19.64 9.12 16.67
CA LEU A 82 -19.05 9.49 15.39
C LEU A 82 -20.03 10.41 14.65
N THR A 83 -19.87 11.70 14.86
CA THR A 83 -20.75 12.72 14.29
C THR A 83 -20.06 13.53 13.21
N THR A 84 -18.78 13.88 13.41
CA THR A 84 -18.02 14.64 12.45
C THR A 84 -17.29 13.73 11.44
N ALA A 85 -16.97 14.26 10.26
CA ALA A 85 -16.18 13.56 9.26
C ALA A 85 -14.80 13.15 9.82
N SER A 86 -14.22 13.97 10.70
CA SER A 86 -12.95 13.68 11.37
C SER A 86 -13.06 12.51 12.33
N ASP A 87 -14.17 12.39 13.09
CA ASP A 87 -14.39 11.25 13.99
C ASP A 87 -14.53 9.95 13.19
N LYS A 88 -15.26 10.00 12.09
CA LYS A 88 -15.46 8.87 11.17
C LYS A 88 -14.14 8.43 10.52
N LEU A 89 -13.30 9.40 10.11
CA LEU A 89 -11.96 9.12 9.59
C LEU A 89 -11.07 8.50 10.67
N ALA A 90 -11.07 9.03 11.89
CA ALA A 90 -10.30 8.47 13.00
C ALA A 90 -10.73 7.03 13.32
N ALA A 91 -12.04 6.75 13.31
CA ALA A 91 -12.57 5.41 13.49
C ALA A 91 -12.14 4.45 12.35
N ASN A 92 -12.11 4.94 11.10
CA ASN A 92 -11.60 4.21 9.95
C ASN A 92 -10.12 3.84 10.13
N GLU A 93 -9.25 4.80 10.44
CA GLU A 93 -7.82 4.56 10.66
C GLU A 93 -7.56 3.57 11.81
N LEU A 94 -8.36 3.65 12.88
CA LEU A 94 -8.31 2.68 13.97
C LEU A 94 -8.77 1.30 13.52
N GLY A 95 -9.85 1.21 12.74
CA GLY A 95 -10.37 -0.05 12.18
C GLY A 95 -9.31 -0.74 11.32
N TRP A 96 -8.74 -0.01 10.38
CA TRP A 96 -7.67 -0.51 9.51
C TRP A 96 -6.44 -0.97 10.32
N SER A 97 -6.02 -0.18 11.31
CA SER A 97 -4.88 -0.52 12.19
C SER A 97 -5.13 -1.78 13.00
N ILE A 98 -6.34 -1.95 13.56
CA ILE A 98 -6.74 -3.17 14.27
C ILE A 98 -6.69 -4.37 13.31
N GLY A 99 -7.21 -4.21 12.09
CA GLY A 99 -7.13 -5.23 11.05
C GLY A 99 -5.68 -5.63 10.73
N MET A 100 -4.79 -4.66 10.56
CA MET A 100 -3.36 -4.88 10.34
C MET A 100 -2.70 -5.65 11.49
N LEU A 101 -2.99 -5.29 12.73
CA LEU A 101 -2.47 -5.99 13.92
C LEU A 101 -2.97 -7.44 13.98
N LEU A 102 -4.26 -7.67 13.76
CA LEU A 102 -4.85 -9.01 13.72
C LEU A 102 -4.27 -9.85 12.59
N GLY A 103 -4.14 -9.28 11.40
CA GLY A 103 -3.54 -9.95 10.26
C GLY A 103 -2.06 -10.28 10.47
N GLY A 104 -1.28 -9.36 11.06
CA GLY A 104 0.11 -9.58 11.45
C GLY A 104 0.25 -10.70 12.49
N ALA A 105 -0.59 -10.69 13.53
CA ALA A 105 -0.64 -11.74 14.54
C ALA A 105 -1.02 -13.10 13.93
N LEU A 106 -2.00 -13.12 13.02
CA LEU A 106 -2.38 -14.32 12.28
C LEU A 106 -1.22 -14.87 11.46
N MET A 107 -0.53 -14.00 10.71
CA MET A 107 0.61 -14.40 9.88
C MET A 107 1.82 -14.83 10.71
N SER A 108 2.03 -14.29 11.90
CA SER A 108 3.11 -14.74 12.79
C SER A 108 2.87 -16.16 13.34
N THR A 109 1.61 -16.54 13.55
CA THR A 109 1.25 -17.85 14.13
C THR A 109 1.06 -18.94 13.07
N ILE A 110 0.41 -18.62 11.96
CA ILE A 110 0.04 -19.57 10.90
C ILE A 110 0.98 -19.46 9.69
N GLY A 111 1.65 -18.30 9.53
CA GLY A 111 2.50 -17.99 8.39
C GLY A 111 3.53 -19.07 8.08
N ALA A 112 4.17 -19.66 9.09
CA ALA A 112 5.13 -20.74 8.91
C ALA A 112 4.56 -21.98 8.20
N LYS A 113 3.26 -22.25 8.35
CA LYS A 113 2.55 -23.35 7.66
C LYS A 113 2.06 -22.91 6.26
N LEU A 114 1.68 -21.66 6.10
CA LEU A 114 1.23 -21.09 4.82
C LEU A 114 2.39 -20.77 3.86
N ILE A 115 3.58 -20.47 4.39
CA ILE A 115 4.80 -20.09 3.66
C ILE A 115 5.22 -21.15 2.61
N ARG A 116 4.76 -22.41 2.72
CA ARG A 116 5.03 -23.44 1.71
C ARG A 116 4.50 -23.10 0.30
N ASN A 117 3.62 -22.10 0.17
CA ASN A 117 3.06 -21.65 -1.12
C ASN A 117 2.85 -20.12 -1.14
N ASN A 118 3.95 -19.37 -0.90
CA ASN A 118 3.96 -17.91 -0.73
C ASN A 118 3.16 -17.16 -1.79
N MET A 119 3.26 -17.58 -3.07
CA MET A 119 2.59 -16.91 -4.18
C MET A 119 1.06 -17.02 -4.11
N ARG A 120 0.52 -18.18 -3.66
CA ARG A 120 -0.94 -18.33 -3.49
C ARG A 120 -1.48 -17.50 -2.32
N VAL A 121 -0.68 -17.32 -1.27
CA VAL A 121 -1.05 -16.48 -0.13
C VAL A 121 -1.08 -15.02 -0.54
N VAL A 122 -0.09 -14.57 -1.32
CA VAL A 122 -0.08 -13.22 -1.91
C VAL A 122 -1.29 -13.01 -2.81
N ALA A 123 -1.55 -13.94 -3.73
CA ALA A 123 -2.70 -13.88 -4.62
C ALA A 123 -4.03 -13.80 -3.85
N PHE A 124 -4.21 -14.65 -2.84
CA PHE A 124 -5.38 -14.60 -1.95
C PHE A 124 -5.49 -13.27 -1.21
N GLY A 125 -4.36 -12.75 -0.67
CA GLY A 125 -4.31 -11.45 0.01
C GLY A 125 -4.71 -10.31 -0.92
N ILE A 126 -4.15 -10.24 -2.13
CA ILE A 126 -4.50 -9.23 -3.14
C ILE A 126 -6.00 -9.31 -3.50
N THR A 127 -6.52 -10.51 -3.74
CA THR A 127 -7.95 -10.70 -4.03
C THR A 127 -8.82 -10.22 -2.87
N LEU A 128 -8.44 -10.55 -1.63
CA LEU A 128 -9.19 -10.12 -0.44
C LEU A 128 -9.14 -8.59 -0.25
N VAL A 129 -7.99 -7.95 -0.51
CA VAL A 129 -7.88 -6.47 -0.55
C VAL A 129 -8.83 -5.92 -1.61
N GLY A 130 -8.81 -6.43 -2.84
CA GLY A 130 -9.69 -5.97 -3.91
C GLY A 130 -11.16 -6.10 -3.56
N VAL A 131 -11.59 -7.26 -3.04
CA VAL A 131 -12.97 -7.50 -2.60
C VAL A 131 -13.38 -6.56 -1.46
N SER A 132 -12.51 -6.35 -0.47
CA SER A 132 -12.80 -5.43 0.63
C SER A 132 -12.90 -3.98 0.17
N VAL A 133 -12.06 -3.52 -0.76
CA VAL A 133 -12.15 -2.17 -1.35
C VAL A 133 -13.45 -1.99 -2.16
N VAL A 134 -13.88 -3.00 -2.92
CA VAL A 134 -15.20 -3.00 -3.57
C VAL A 134 -16.31 -2.91 -2.50
N GLY A 135 -16.19 -3.69 -1.42
CA GLY A 135 -17.14 -3.66 -0.31
C GLY A 135 -17.27 -2.28 0.32
N LEU A 136 -16.13 -1.59 0.55
CA LEU A 136 -16.11 -0.21 1.06
C LEU A 136 -16.86 0.77 0.13
N GLY A 137 -16.79 0.55 -1.19
CA GLY A 137 -17.52 1.37 -2.16
C GLY A 137 -19.02 1.06 -2.26
N VAL A 138 -19.44 -0.16 -1.95
CA VAL A 138 -20.86 -0.58 -2.09
C VAL A 138 -21.68 -0.29 -0.84
N VAL A 139 -21.05 -0.30 0.33
CA VAL A 139 -21.76 -0.20 1.61
C VAL A 139 -22.08 1.25 1.96
N HIS A 140 -23.36 1.50 2.33
CA HIS A 140 -23.87 2.81 2.74
C HIS A 140 -24.14 2.90 4.25
N ASN A 141 -23.77 1.88 5.01
CA ASN A 141 -23.90 1.86 6.48
C ASN A 141 -22.52 2.03 7.11
N LEU A 142 -22.36 3.04 7.96
CA LEU A 142 -21.08 3.40 8.56
C LEU A 142 -20.47 2.25 9.40
N LEU A 143 -21.29 1.52 10.17
CA LEU A 143 -20.79 0.40 10.97
C LEU A 143 -20.28 -0.75 10.08
N ALA A 144 -21.02 -1.08 9.02
CA ALA A 144 -20.60 -2.11 8.06
C ALA A 144 -19.35 -1.66 7.30
N TYR A 145 -19.23 -0.38 6.95
CA TYR A 145 -18.03 0.21 6.36
C TYR A 145 -16.80 0.00 7.26
N LEU A 146 -16.89 0.36 8.53
CA LEU A 146 -15.79 0.20 9.50
C LEU A 146 -15.41 -1.29 9.69
N LEU A 147 -16.38 -2.19 9.70
CA LEU A 147 -16.09 -3.64 9.79
C LEU A 147 -15.37 -4.17 8.54
N ILE A 148 -15.79 -3.73 7.36
CA ILE A 148 -15.09 -4.09 6.11
C ILE A 148 -13.68 -3.50 6.08
N ASP A 149 -13.48 -2.32 6.65
CA ASP A 149 -12.16 -1.69 6.73
C ASP A 149 -11.20 -2.47 7.65
N VAL A 150 -11.70 -3.03 8.76
CA VAL A 150 -10.92 -3.99 9.57
C VAL A 150 -10.50 -5.21 8.74
N VAL A 151 -11.41 -5.75 7.91
CA VAL A 151 -11.08 -6.86 6.99
C VAL A 151 -10.06 -6.44 5.95
N ASN A 152 -10.14 -5.21 5.43
CA ASN A 152 -9.17 -4.65 4.50
C ASN A 152 -7.76 -4.52 5.12
N GLY A 153 -7.66 -4.05 6.36
CA GLY A 153 -6.41 -4.02 7.12
C GLY A 153 -5.81 -5.41 7.32
N LEU A 154 -6.64 -6.38 7.70
CA LEU A 154 -6.23 -7.79 7.86
C LEU A 154 -5.72 -8.38 6.53
N ALA A 155 -6.44 -8.14 5.44
CA ALA A 155 -6.05 -8.58 4.10
C ALA A 155 -4.72 -7.98 3.65
N SER A 156 -4.49 -6.70 3.93
CA SER A 156 -3.24 -5.99 3.65
C SER A 156 -2.05 -6.63 4.36
N ALA A 157 -2.19 -7.00 5.64
CA ALA A 157 -1.14 -7.68 6.40
C ALA A 157 -0.84 -9.08 5.84
N ILE A 158 -1.89 -9.84 5.44
CA ILE A 158 -1.74 -11.17 4.82
C ILE A 158 -0.99 -11.07 3.48
N CYS A 159 -1.17 -9.99 2.73
CA CYS A 159 -0.52 -9.76 1.45
C CYS A 159 0.95 -9.32 1.62
N MET A 160 1.20 -8.30 2.43
CA MET A 160 2.51 -7.64 2.55
C MET A 160 3.61 -8.54 3.15
N GLY A 161 3.27 -9.37 4.13
CA GLY A 161 4.23 -10.25 4.79
C GLY A 161 4.91 -11.23 3.81
N PRO A 162 4.14 -12.07 3.12
CA PRO A 162 4.67 -13.01 2.12
C PRO A 162 5.38 -12.32 0.93
N MET A 163 4.91 -11.15 0.46
CA MET A 163 5.59 -10.39 -0.60
C MET A 163 7.03 -10.05 -0.22
N ARG A 164 7.24 -9.50 0.96
CA ARG A 164 8.58 -9.19 1.47
C ARG A 164 9.44 -10.45 1.65
N THR A 165 8.84 -11.55 2.10
CA THR A 165 9.52 -12.84 2.25
C THR A 165 9.96 -13.40 0.90
N ILE A 166 9.13 -13.31 -0.13
CA ILE A 166 9.51 -13.77 -1.49
C ILE A 166 10.71 -12.98 -2.01
N ILE A 167 10.71 -11.64 -1.86
CA ILE A 167 11.85 -10.81 -2.26
C ILE A 167 13.12 -11.25 -1.53
N GLN A 168 13.05 -11.52 -0.21
CA GLN A 168 14.19 -11.91 0.60
C GLN A 168 14.72 -13.31 0.26
N THR A 169 13.85 -14.24 -0.12
CA THR A 169 14.22 -15.64 -0.35
C THR A 169 14.59 -15.96 -1.79
N GLU A 170 14.00 -15.25 -2.76
CA GLU A 170 14.24 -15.50 -4.19
C GLU A 170 15.29 -14.58 -4.82
N ALA A 171 15.57 -13.42 -4.22
CA ALA A 171 16.63 -12.57 -4.69
C ALA A 171 18.00 -13.01 -4.15
N ASP A 172 19.03 -13.00 -5.00
CA ASP A 172 20.40 -13.26 -4.60
C ASP A 172 20.84 -12.21 -3.56
N GLU A 173 21.66 -12.58 -2.57
CA GLU A 173 22.09 -11.70 -1.46
C GLU A 173 22.61 -10.33 -1.94
N LYS A 174 23.31 -10.28 -3.09
CA LYS A 174 23.83 -9.05 -3.68
C LYS A 174 22.78 -8.19 -4.35
N MET A 175 21.61 -8.75 -4.65
CA MET A 175 20.52 -8.08 -5.39
C MET A 175 19.32 -7.74 -4.51
N VAL A 176 19.18 -8.36 -3.32
CA VAL A 176 18.03 -8.11 -2.42
C VAL A 176 17.79 -6.62 -2.18
N GLY A 177 18.83 -5.86 -1.86
CA GLY A 177 18.72 -4.42 -1.62
C GLY A 177 18.27 -3.63 -2.86
N ARG A 178 18.71 -4.04 -4.07
CA ARG A 178 18.31 -3.39 -5.33
C ARG A 178 16.87 -3.72 -5.68
N VAL A 179 16.41 -4.95 -5.44
CA VAL A 179 15.02 -5.36 -5.66
C VAL A 179 14.09 -4.63 -4.68
N PHE A 180 14.43 -4.53 -3.39
CA PHE A 180 13.68 -3.74 -2.43
C PHE A 180 13.67 -2.25 -2.77
N GLY A 181 14.80 -1.70 -3.23
CA GLY A 181 14.88 -0.32 -3.70
C GLY A 181 13.97 -0.05 -4.90
N LEU A 182 13.93 -0.98 -5.85
CA LEU A 182 13.02 -0.94 -6.99
C LEU A 182 11.56 -1.00 -6.54
N ASP A 183 11.20 -1.98 -5.71
CA ASP A 183 9.86 -2.19 -5.16
C ASP A 183 9.36 -0.94 -4.44
N THR A 184 10.13 -0.41 -3.50
CA THR A 184 9.81 0.82 -2.77
C THR A 184 9.66 2.02 -3.71
N THR A 185 10.51 2.14 -4.72
CA THR A 185 10.44 3.25 -5.68
C THR A 185 9.17 3.16 -6.51
N MET A 186 8.84 1.99 -7.03
CA MET A 186 7.64 1.78 -7.84
C MET A 186 6.36 1.98 -7.02
N SER A 187 6.30 1.44 -5.81
CA SER A 187 5.15 1.59 -4.91
C SER A 187 4.95 3.05 -4.48
N THR A 188 6.04 3.77 -4.14
CA THR A 188 5.98 5.19 -3.80
C THR A 188 5.53 6.06 -4.97
N LEU A 189 6.03 5.80 -6.18
CA LEU A 189 5.63 6.54 -7.38
C LEU A 189 4.19 6.23 -7.80
N SER A 190 3.67 5.06 -7.47
CA SER A 190 2.28 4.68 -7.74
C SER A 190 1.27 5.56 -7.02
N MET A 191 1.59 6.03 -5.80
CA MET A 191 0.69 6.90 -5.04
C MET A 191 0.37 8.22 -5.73
N PRO A 192 1.34 9.08 -6.12
CA PRO A 192 1.03 10.30 -6.84
C PRO A 192 0.40 10.05 -8.22
N LEU A 193 0.78 8.97 -8.91
CA LEU A 193 0.15 8.60 -10.19
C LEU A 193 -1.32 8.19 -9.99
N GLY A 194 -1.61 7.42 -8.95
CA GLY A 194 -2.98 7.07 -8.57
C GLY A 194 -3.80 8.32 -8.23
N MET A 195 -3.22 9.25 -7.48
CA MET A 195 -3.90 10.50 -7.11
C MET A 195 -4.21 11.37 -8.33
N LEU A 196 -3.32 11.44 -9.32
CA LEU A 196 -3.55 12.14 -10.59
C LEU A 196 -4.76 11.61 -11.37
N ILE A 197 -5.11 10.33 -11.18
CA ILE A 197 -6.24 9.68 -11.86
C ILE A 197 -7.48 9.70 -10.97
N PHE A 198 -7.36 9.24 -9.72
CA PHE A 198 -8.50 9.05 -8.84
C PHE A 198 -9.06 10.36 -8.27
N ALA A 199 -8.24 11.41 -8.05
CA ALA A 199 -8.74 12.68 -7.53
C ALA A 199 -9.66 13.40 -8.53
N PRO A 200 -9.27 13.61 -9.80
CA PRO A 200 -10.19 14.20 -10.79
C PRO A 200 -11.43 13.32 -11.04
N LEU A 201 -11.28 12.00 -10.95
CA LEU A 201 -12.39 11.07 -11.12
C LEU A 201 -13.44 11.24 -9.99
N ALA A 202 -12.99 11.45 -8.76
CA ALA A 202 -13.85 11.71 -7.60
C ALA A 202 -14.63 13.06 -7.67
N ASP A 203 -14.25 13.96 -8.57
CA ASP A 203 -15.01 15.19 -8.82
C ASP A 203 -16.12 14.99 -9.86
N VAL A 204 -16.04 13.95 -10.69
CA VAL A 204 -16.99 13.68 -11.78
C VAL A 204 -17.98 12.57 -11.44
N ILE A 205 -17.53 11.56 -10.66
CA ILE A 205 -18.37 10.41 -10.25
C ILE A 205 -18.40 10.29 -8.72
N PRO A 206 -19.42 9.61 -8.15
CA PRO A 206 -19.46 9.30 -6.71
C PRO A 206 -18.17 8.59 -6.25
N ILE A 207 -17.70 8.96 -5.07
CA ILE A 207 -16.42 8.43 -4.52
C ILE A 207 -16.53 6.92 -4.30
N SER A 208 -17.71 6.43 -3.91
CA SER A 208 -18.01 5.01 -3.80
C SER A 208 -17.71 4.23 -5.10
N LEU A 209 -18.01 4.81 -6.28
CA LEU A 209 -17.64 4.21 -7.57
C LEU A 209 -16.12 4.19 -7.80
N VAL A 210 -15.38 5.20 -7.33
CA VAL A 210 -13.92 5.22 -7.41
C VAL A 210 -13.33 4.04 -6.64
N PHE A 211 -13.86 3.74 -5.45
CA PHE A 211 -13.46 2.57 -4.64
C PHE A 211 -13.78 1.27 -5.37
N ILE A 212 -14.96 1.14 -5.95
CA ILE A 212 -15.36 -0.07 -6.72
C ILE A 212 -14.43 -0.28 -7.91
N ILE A 213 -14.16 0.75 -8.69
CA ILE A 213 -13.23 0.68 -9.84
C ILE A 213 -11.84 0.25 -9.37
N GLY A 214 -11.32 0.90 -8.32
CA GLY A 214 -10.03 0.54 -7.72
C GLY A 214 -9.98 -0.91 -7.29
N GLY A 215 -10.96 -1.37 -6.51
CA GLY A 215 -11.02 -2.75 -6.03
C GLY A 215 -11.15 -3.78 -7.17
N VAL A 216 -11.93 -3.50 -8.19
CA VAL A 216 -12.07 -4.39 -9.36
C VAL A 216 -10.76 -4.51 -10.14
N LEU A 217 -9.97 -3.42 -10.24
CA LEU A 217 -8.68 -3.44 -10.91
C LEU A 217 -7.64 -4.36 -10.23
N THR A 218 -7.81 -4.68 -8.95
CA THR A 218 -6.90 -5.60 -8.24
C THR A 218 -7.25 -7.08 -8.42
N LEU A 219 -8.52 -7.42 -8.73
CA LEU A 219 -8.98 -8.80 -8.82
C LEU A 219 -8.24 -9.67 -9.85
N PRO A 220 -7.90 -9.19 -11.08
CA PRO A 220 -7.22 -10.03 -12.08
C PRO A 220 -5.75 -10.33 -11.76
N ILE A 221 -5.20 -9.80 -10.65
CA ILE A 221 -3.79 -9.95 -10.27
C ILE A 221 -3.63 -10.96 -9.12
N GLY A 222 -4.68 -11.18 -8.33
CA GLY A 222 -4.78 -12.24 -7.32
C GLY A 222 -5.21 -13.57 -7.92
#